data_7f670121aa06c946cfffd4f014061710
#
_entry.id   7f670121aa06c946cfffd4f014061710
#
_cell.length_a   1.000
_cell.length_b   1.000
_cell.length_c   1.000
_cell.angle_alpha   90.00
_cell.angle_beta   90.00
_cell.angle_gamma   90.00
#
_symmetry.space_group_name_H-M   'P 1'
#
loop_
_entity.id
_entity.type
_entity.pdbx_description
1 polymer ?
#
loop_
_entity_poly.entity_id
_entity_poly.type
_entity_poly.pdbx_seq_one_letter_code
_entity_poly.pdbx_strand_id
1 'polypeptide(L)'
;GTVQVLDLLSPMDEIGVIAVDSSPHTIVSLDTVERNADQRGRILSIDSLGGGIFIYEALSAAARMIMDAKAQTRHIILFADAADSEEPGRYVELLEKCAQAGVTVSVIGLGTEADVDANLLKDIAARGGGTCYFTASPEEIPRLFAQDTFTVARSTFVDEPSPFEFTAGFGALT
;
A
#
# COMPACT_ATOMS: atom_id res chain seq x y z
N GLY A 1 -9.51 9.98 2.54
CA GLY A 1 -8.83 8.86 1.86
C GLY A 1 -8.76 7.65 2.77
N THR A 2 -7.82 7.62 3.71
CA THR A 2 -7.51 6.45 4.56
C THR A 2 -8.70 5.87 5.32
N VAL A 3 -9.62 6.69 5.84
CA VAL A 3 -10.80 6.21 6.57
C VAL A 3 -11.77 5.43 5.67
N GLN A 4 -11.94 5.86 4.43
CA GLN A 4 -12.84 5.18 3.48
C GLN A 4 -12.30 3.81 3.06
N VAL A 5 -11.00 3.60 3.17
CA VAL A 5 -10.36 2.31 2.90
C VAL A 5 -10.73 1.27 3.94
N LEU A 6 -10.92 1.68 5.20
CA LEU A 6 -11.37 0.76 6.25
C LEU A 6 -12.71 0.09 5.89
N ASP A 7 -13.54 0.78 5.10
CA ASP A 7 -14.83 0.26 4.64
C ASP A 7 -14.72 -0.75 3.49
N LEU A 8 -13.55 -0.82 2.85
CA LEU A 8 -13.25 -1.73 1.73
C LEU A 8 -12.56 -3.01 2.17
N LEU A 9 -11.95 -3.00 3.35
CA LEU A 9 -11.21 -4.13 3.89
C LEU A 9 -12.14 -5.07 4.67
N SER A 10 -11.79 -6.35 4.68
CA SER A 10 -12.42 -7.35 5.54
C SER A 10 -12.09 -7.06 7.01
N PRO A 11 -12.97 -7.38 7.97
CA PRO A 11 -12.65 -7.29 9.39
C PRO A 11 -11.37 -8.03 9.82
N MET A 12 -11.00 -9.08 9.07
CA MET A 12 -9.82 -9.91 9.34
C MET A 12 -8.55 -9.41 8.64
N ASP A 13 -8.66 -8.47 7.71
CA ASP A 13 -7.49 -7.84 7.09
C ASP A 13 -6.74 -7.01 8.13
N GLU A 14 -5.42 -6.96 8.03
CA GLU A 14 -4.57 -6.17 8.92
C GLU A 14 -4.29 -4.81 8.28
N ILE A 15 -4.38 -3.76 9.08
CA ILE A 15 -4.05 -2.40 8.68
C ILE A 15 -3.17 -1.70 9.72
N GLY A 16 -2.19 -0.96 9.24
CA GLY A 16 -1.41 0.00 10.02
C GLY A 16 -1.36 1.34 9.30
N VAL A 17 -1.28 2.43 10.03
CA VAL A 17 -1.19 3.78 9.46
C VAL A 17 -0.05 4.53 10.12
N ILE A 18 0.84 5.09 9.28
CA ILE A 18 1.97 5.90 9.70
C ILE A 18 1.83 7.26 9.03
N ALA A 19 1.89 8.32 9.81
CA ALA A 19 2.06 9.68 9.31
C ALA A 19 3.54 10.06 9.41
N VAL A 20 4.03 10.80 8.42
CA VAL A 20 5.43 11.23 8.38
C VAL A 20 5.48 12.72 8.08
N ASP A 21 6.19 13.43 8.93
CA ASP A 21 6.70 14.77 8.69
C ASP A 21 8.23 14.69 8.53
N SER A 22 8.99 15.16 9.48
CA SER A 22 10.45 14.92 9.57
C SER A 22 10.79 13.56 10.21
N SER A 23 9.82 12.91 10.84
CA SER A 23 9.95 11.59 11.48
C SER A 23 8.65 10.78 11.38
N PRO A 24 8.72 9.43 11.42
CA PRO A 24 7.54 8.60 11.34
C PRO A 24 6.78 8.53 12.68
N HIS A 25 5.46 8.70 12.60
CA HIS A 25 4.54 8.61 13.73
C HIS A 25 3.51 7.51 13.46
N THR A 26 3.51 6.47 14.29
CA THR A 26 2.48 5.42 14.21
C THR A 26 1.15 5.98 14.70
N ILE A 27 0.21 6.16 13.79
CA ILE A 27 -1.15 6.61 14.06
C ILE A 27 -2.03 5.43 14.44
N VAL A 28 -1.92 4.33 13.67
CA VAL A 28 -2.60 3.06 13.91
C VAL A 28 -1.57 1.95 13.85
N SER A 29 -1.46 1.18 14.91
CA SER A 29 -0.60 0.00 14.94
C SER A 29 -1.17 -1.09 14.05
N LEU A 30 -0.31 -1.92 13.48
CA LEU A 30 -0.72 -3.04 12.64
C LEU A 30 -1.54 -4.04 13.46
N ASP A 31 -2.81 -4.16 13.15
CA ASP A 31 -3.73 -5.15 13.70
C ASP A 31 -4.93 -5.30 12.75
N THR A 32 -5.83 -6.22 13.04
CA THR A 32 -7.03 -6.44 12.23
C THR A 32 -7.91 -5.18 12.19
N VAL A 33 -8.62 -5.00 11.08
CA VAL A 33 -9.57 -3.89 10.91
C VAL A 33 -10.61 -3.88 12.03
N GLU A 34 -11.08 -5.05 12.45
CA GLU A 34 -12.03 -5.18 13.56
C GLU A 34 -11.49 -4.59 14.86
N ARG A 35 -10.23 -4.89 15.23
CA ARG A 35 -9.58 -4.34 16.43
C ARG A 35 -9.26 -2.86 16.30
N ASN A 36 -9.05 -2.38 15.09
CA ASN A 36 -8.77 -0.99 14.80
C ASN A 36 -10.03 -0.15 14.51
N ALA A 37 -11.23 -0.69 14.69
CA ALA A 37 -12.49 -0.01 14.38
C ALA A 37 -12.63 1.37 15.10
N ASP A 38 -12.15 1.47 16.33
CA ASP A 38 -12.18 2.70 17.14
C ASP A 38 -11.11 3.72 16.76
N GLN A 39 -10.17 3.37 15.86
CA GLN A 39 -9.05 4.24 15.49
C GLN A 39 -9.39 5.24 14.35
N ARG A 40 -10.61 5.19 13.81
CA ARG A 40 -11.07 6.12 12.75
C ARG A 40 -10.85 7.58 13.13
N GLY A 41 -11.11 7.95 14.38
CA GLY A 41 -10.90 9.30 14.91
C GLY A 41 -9.44 9.73 14.84
N ARG A 42 -8.51 8.83 15.13
CA ARG A 42 -7.06 9.11 15.06
C ARG A 42 -6.60 9.34 13.62
N ILE A 43 -7.11 8.56 12.68
CA ILE A 43 -6.81 8.76 11.24
C ILE A 43 -7.34 10.11 10.76
N LEU A 44 -8.55 10.50 11.19
CA LEU A 44 -9.14 11.79 10.83
C LEU A 44 -8.41 12.98 11.46
N SER A 45 -7.70 12.78 12.56
CA SER A 45 -6.93 13.82 13.26
C SER A 45 -5.49 13.96 12.74
N ILE A 46 -5.14 13.28 11.64
CA ILE A 46 -3.84 13.49 10.98
C ILE A 46 -3.87 14.87 10.32
N ASP A 47 -3.16 15.80 10.93
CA ASP A 47 -2.93 17.13 10.37
C ASP A 47 -1.52 17.21 9.79
N SER A 48 -1.38 17.92 8.67
CA SER A 48 -0.07 18.26 8.15
C SER A 48 0.55 19.33 9.05
N LEU A 49 1.61 18.96 9.73
CA LEU A 49 2.36 19.90 10.58
C LEU A 49 3.35 20.77 9.76
N GLY A 50 3.33 20.62 8.43
CA GLY A 50 4.28 21.26 7.52
C GLY A 50 5.64 20.53 7.54
N GLY A 51 6.45 20.76 6.54
CA GLY A 51 7.74 20.11 6.34
C GLY A 51 7.72 19.23 5.09
N GLY A 52 8.92 18.89 4.57
CA GLY A 52 9.07 18.03 3.42
C GLY A 52 8.63 16.58 3.71
N ILE A 53 8.40 15.83 2.66
CA ILE A 53 8.03 14.40 2.79
C ILE A 53 9.31 13.55 2.75
N PHE A 54 9.68 12.99 3.89
CA PHE A 54 10.85 12.12 4.04
C PHE A 54 10.51 10.68 3.61
N ILE A 55 10.63 10.42 2.32
CA ILE A 55 10.22 9.16 1.69
C ILE A 55 10.93 7.95 2.30
N TYR A 56 12.24 8.04 2.51
CA TYR A 56 13.00 6.90 3.06
C TYR A 56 12.56 6.54 4.48
N GLU A 57 12.32 7.53 5.32
CA GLU A 57 11.84 7.31 6.69
C GLU A 57 10.43 6.71 6.70
N ALA A 58 9.55 7.20 5.82
CA ALA A 58 8.21 6.67 5.65
C ALA A 58 8.23 5.18 5.25
N LEU A 59 8.96 4.87 4.18
CA LEU A 59 9.07 3.49 3.67
C LEU A 59 9.75 2.56 4.67
N SER A 60 10.81 3.05 5.36
CA SER A 60 11.51 2.26 6.37
C SER A 60 10.62 1.91 7.56
N ALA A 61 9.80 2.86 8.02
CA ALA A 61 8.86 2.63 9.11
C ALA A 61 7.76 1.67 8.68
N ALA A 62 7.19 1.86 7.48
CA ALA A 62 6.17 0.97 6.95
C ALA A 62 6.69 -0.45 6.71
N ALA A 63 7.90 -0.59 6.15
CA ALA A 63 8.53 -1.88 5.95
C ALA A 63 8.74 -2.63 7.27
N ARG A 64 9.24 -1.95 8.31
CA ARG A 64 9.37 -2.56 9.64
C ARG A 64 8.04 -3.03 10.19
N MET A 65 7.01 -2.19 10.09
CA MET A 65 5.69 -2.50 10.60
C MET A 65 5.08 -3.71 9.89
N ILE A 66 5.15 -3.77 8.56
CA ILE A 66 4.48 -4.81 7.77
C ILE A 66 5.19 -6.17 7.83
N MET A 67 6.48 -6.21 8.24
CA MET A 67 7.17 -7.48 8.44
C MET A 67 6.55 -8.31 9.56
N ASP A 68 5.87 -7.69 10.51
CA ASP A 68 5.16 -8.35 11.60
C ASP A 68 3.74 -8.82 11.20
N ALA A 69 3.27 -8.47 9.99
CA ALA A 69 1.97 -8.88 9.49
C ALA A 69 1.88 -10.40 9.33
N LYS A 70 0.73 -10.96 9.70
CA LYS A 70 0.42 -12.39 9.56
C LYS A 70 -0.21 -12.72 8.22
N ALA A 71 -0.71 -11.71 7.52
CA ALA A 71 -1.32 -11.85 6.21
C ALA A 71 -0.31 -12.37 5.17
N GLN A 72 -0.78 -13.20 4.24
CA GLN A 72 0.04 -13.70 3.13
C GLN A 72 0.35 -12.58 2.13
N THR A 73 -0.65 -11.78 1.79
CA THR A 73 -0.49 -10.61 0.93
C THR A 73 -0.12 -9.41 1.80
N ARG A 74 1.05 -8.85 1.55
CA ARG A 74 1.58 -7.69 2.27
C ARG A 74 1.85 -6.56 1.30
N HIS A 75 1.21 -5.42 1.54
CA HIS A 75 1.25 -4.28 0.62
C HIS A 75 1.35 -2.95 1.37
N ILE A 76 2.20 -2.06 0.86
CA ILE A 76 2.38 -0.70 1.35
C ILE A 76 1.81 0.26 0.30
N ILE A 77 1.03 1.23 0.73
CA ILE A 77 0.63 2.36 -0.11
C ILE A 77 1.28 3.62 0.47
N LEU A 78 2.18 4.22 -0.30
CA LEU A 78 2.83 5.48 0.03
C LEU A 78 2.02 6.64 -0.57
N PHE A 79 1.63 7.59 0.29
CA PHE A 79 1.12 8.90 -0.15
C PHE A 79 2.26 9.90 -0.09
N ALA A 80 2.53 10.58 -1.19
CA ALA A 80 3.59 11.57 -1.26
C ALA A 80 3.18 12.75 -2.14
N ASP A 81 3.70 13.95 -1.83
CA ASP A 81 3.62 15.08 -2.72
C ASP A 81 4.62 14.90 -3.87
N ALA A 82 4.19 15.09 -5.10
CA ALA A 82 5.03 14.94 -6.28
C ALA A 82 6.01 16.12 -6.49
N ALA A 83 5.87 17.19 -5.71
CA ALA A 83 6.71 18.40 -5.81
C ALA A 83 7.60 18.64 -4.58
N ASP A 84 7.44 17.88 -3.50
CA ASP A 84 8.12 18.15 -2.21
C ASP A 84 8.59 16.84 -1.54
N SER A 85 9.19 15.96 -2.32
CA SER A 85 9.74 14.70 -1.84
C SER A 85 11.20 14.90 -1.46
N GLU A 86 11.52 14.82 -0.17
CA GLU A 86 12.87 15.00 0.34
C GLU A 86 13.52 13.67 0.72
N GLU A 87 14.83 13.67 0.71
CA GLU A 87 15.70 12.59 1.19
C GLU A 87 15.24 11.18 0.77
N PRO A 88 15.32 10.84 -0.53
CA PRO A 88 14.96 9.50 -0.99
C PRO A 88 15.82 8.42 -0.34
N GLY A 89 16.98 8.77 0.20
CA GLY A 89 17.87 7.88 0.93
C GLY A 89 18.24 6.64 0.11
N ARG A 90 18.41 5.52 0.79
CA ARG A 90 18.71 4.22 0.15
C ARG A 90 17.43 3.43 -0.14
N TYR A 91 16.43 4.08 -0.74
CA TYR A 91 15.14 3.45 -1.01
C TYR A 91 15.26 2.23 -1.94
N VAL A 92 16.20 2.22 -2.86
CA VAL A 92 16.42 1.10 -3.79
C VAL A 92 16.72 -0.19 -3.02
N GLU A 93 17.70 -0.16 -2.12
CA GLU A 93 18.06 -1.32 -1.28
C GLU A 93 16.90 -1.74 -0.36
N LEU A 94 16.13 -0.77 0.13
CA LEU A 94 14.97 -1.03 0.98
C LEU A 94 13.87 -1.76 0.20
N LEU A 95 13.57 -1.31 -1.02
CA LEU A 95 12.57 -1.94 -1.88
C LEU A 95 12.99 -3.33 -2.34
N GLU A 96 14.28 -3.56 -2.59
CA GLU A 96 14.81 -4.90 -2.86
C GLU A 96 14.56 -5.86 -1.70
N LYS A 97 14.76 -5.39 -0.46
CA LYS A 97 14.45 -6.18 0.75
C LYS A 97 12.95 -6.44 0.89
N CYS A 98 12.11 -5.45 0.61
CA CYS A 98 10.66 -5.61 0.58
C CYS A 98 10.25 -6.68 -0.44
N ALA A 99 10.76 -6.61 -1.65
CA ALA A 99 10.48 -7.58 -2.71
C ALA A 99 10.91 -9.01 -2.31
N GLN A 100 12.10 -9.17 -1.74
CA GLN A 100 12.59 -10.47 -1.24
C GLN A 100 11.69 -11.03 -0.12
N ALA A 101 11.06 -10.17 0.66
CA ALA A 101 10.11 -10.54 1.71
C ALA A 101 8.67 -10.71 1.20
N GLY A 102 8.41 -10.55 -0.10
CA GLY A 102 7.06 -10.62 -0.69
C GLY A 102 6.17 -9.44 -0.32
N VAL A 103 6.75 -8.28 -0.04
CA VAL A 103 6.04 -7.03 0.22
C VAL A 103 6.06 -6.17 -1.04
N THR A 104 4.89 -5.76 -1.51
CA THR A 104 4.75 -4.83 -2.64
C THR A 104 4.49 -3.40 -2.18
N VAL A 105 4.84 -2.42 -3.02
CA VAL A 105 4.70 -1.00 -2.70
C VAL A 105 4.09 -0.26 -3.88
N SER A 106 2.93 0.36 -3.67
CA SER A 106 2.33 1.32 -4.59
C SER A 106 2.49 2.75 -4.08
N VAL A 107 2.37 3.71 -4.98
CA VAL A 107 2.49 5.14 -4.67
C VAL A 107 1.27 5.90 -5.19
N ILE A 108 0.72 6.77 -4.36
CA ILE A 108 -0.27 7.78 -4.77
C ILE A 108 0.39 9.15 -4.58
N GLY A 109 0.79 9.76 -5.69
CA GLY A 109 1.39 11.10 -5.74
C GLY A 109 0.32 12.18 -5.81
N LEU A 110 0.34 13.13 -4.89
CA LEU A 110 -0.42 14.37 -4.98
C LEU A 110 0.31 15.31 -5.93
N GLY A 111 -0.33 15.65 -7.04
CA GLY A 111 0.27 16.43 -8.10
C GLY A 111 0.08 15.77 -9.47
N THR A 112 1.02 16.03 -10.36
CA THR A 112 0.99 15.57 -11.75
C THR A 112 2.25 14.79 -12.12
N GLU A 113 2.20 14.08 -13.23
CA GLU A 113 3.37 13.40 -13.79
C GLU A 113 4.49 14.34 -14.27
N ALA A 114 4.23 15.64 -14.36
CA ALA A 114 5.18 16.66 -14.76
C ALA A 114 5.94 17.30 -13.59
N ASP A 115 5.53 16.99 -12.35
CA ASP A 115 6.16 17.56 -11.17
C ASP A 115 7.57 16.98 -10.93
N VAL A 116 8.37 17.71 -10.17
CA VAL A 116 9.83 17.47 -10.06
C VAL A 116 10.19 16.09 -9.55
N ASP A 117 9.39 15.54 -8.63
CA ASP A 117 9.65 14.25 -8.00
C ASP A 117 8.82 13.10 -8.60
N ALA A 118 8.02 13.38 -9.64
CA ALA A 118 7.17 12.36 -10.27
C ALA A 118 7.96 11.12 -10.73
N ASN A 119 9.17 11.32 -11.26
CA ASN A 119 10.04 10.22 -11.70
C ASN A 119 10.53 9.37 -10.52
N LEU A 120 10.83 9.98 -9.38
CA LEU A 120 11.20 9.27 -8.15
C LEU A 120 10.03 8.40 -7.68
N LEU A 121 8.82 8.95 -7.64
CA LEU A 121 7.62 8.23 -7.21
C LEU A 121 7.30 7.05 -8.14
N LYS A 122 7.46 7.23 -9.45
CA LYS A 122 7.33 6.15 -10.45
C LYS A 122 8.37 5.04 -10.24
N ASP A 123 9.62 5.40 -9.99
CA ASP A 123 10.70 4.44 -9.75
C ASP A 123 10.45 3.63 -8.46
N ILE A 124 9.97 4.28 -7.40
CA ILE A 124 9.60 3.60 -6.15
C ILE A 124 8.52 2.55 -6.39
N ALA A 125 7.43 2.91 -7.06
CA ALA A 125 6.35 1.97 -7.35
C ALA A 125 6.81 0.82 -8.25
N ALA A 126 7.59 1.12 -9.30
CA ALA A 126 8.12 0.11 -10.24
C ALA A 126 9.02 -0.90 -9.52
N ARG A 127 9.95 -0.44 -8.69
CA ARG A 127 10.82 -1.33 -7.88
C ARG A 127 10.06 -2.06 -6.79
N GLY A 128 9.01 -1.43 -6.25
CA GLY A 128 8.14 -2.03 -5.26
C GLY A 128 7.16 -3.06 -5.83
N GLY A 129 7.13 -3.27 -7.15
CA GLY A 129 6.20 -4.20 -7.80
C GLY A 129 4.73 -3.78 -7.70
N GLY A 130 4.46 -2.49 -7.46
CA GLY A 130 3.14 -1.91 -7.39
C GLY A 130 2.85 -0.92 -8.51
N THR A 131 1.88 -0.04 -8.31
CA THR A 131 1.43 0.94 -9.28
C THR A 131 1.64 2.36 -8.76
N CYS A 132 1.99 3.31 -9.64
CA CYS A 132 2.06 4.73 -9.33
C CYS A 132 0.85 5.44 -9.93
N TYR A 133 0.13 6.15 -9.07
CA TYR A 133 -1.01 6.98 -9.44
C TYR A 133 -0.68 8.44 -9.14
N PHE A 134 -1.19 9.36 -9.97
CA PHE A 134 -1.12 10.80 -9.71
C PHE A 134 -2.51 11.42 -9.70
N THR A 135 -2.73 12.34 -8.80
CA THR A 135 -3.93 13.17 -8.78
C THR A 135 -3.64 14.54 -8.16
N ALA A 136 -4.16 15.57 -8.80
CA ALA A 136 -4.16 16.93 -8.24
C ALA A 136 -5.41 17.18 -7.35
N SER A 137 -6.34 16.21 -7.30
CA SER A 137 -7.59 16.31 -6.56
C SER A 137 -7.62 15.36 -5.37
N PRO A 138 -7.55 15.86 -4.14
CA PRO A 138 -7.61 15.02 -2.94
C PRO A 138 -8.88 14.16 -2.84
N GLU A 139 -9.96 14.59 -3.50
CA GLU A 139 -11.23 13.87 -3.54
C GLU A 139 -11.14 12.54 -4.30
N GLU A 140 -10.17 12.40 -5.21
CA GLU A 140 -9.94 11.17 -5.97
C GLU A 140 -9.15 10.11 -5.18
N ILE A 141 -8.44 10.49 -4.13
CA ILE A 141 -7.60 9.58 -3.34
C ILE A 141 -8.35 8.32 -2.90
N PRO A 142 -9.58 8.38 -2.37
CA PRO A 142 -10.31 7.18 -1.98
C PRO A 142 -10.53 6.20 -3.13
N ARG A 143 -10.82 6.73 -4.32
CA ARG A 143 -11.01 5.91 -5.53
C ARG A 143 -9.72 5.23 -5.96
N LEU A 144 -8.61 5.97 -5.98
CA LEU A 144 -7.30 5.43 -6.35
C LEU A 144 -6.85 4.36 -5.36
N PHE A 145 -7.08 4.61 -4.08
CA PHE A 145 -6.77 3.66 -3.02
C PHE A 145 -7.58 2.36 -3.17
N ALA A 146 -8.89 2.48 -3.42
CA ALA A 146 -9.74 1.32 -3.68
C ALA A 146 -9.25 0.54 -4.90
N GLN A 147 -8.93 1.24 -5.99
CA GLN A 147 -8.43 0.64 -7.22
C GLN A 147 -7.14 -0.16 -6.98
N ASP A 148 -6.19 0.41 -6.23
CA ASP A 148 -4.93 -0.26 -5.90
C ASP A 148 -5.16 -1.50 -5.02
N THR A 149 -5.95 -1.37 -3.97
CA THR A 149 -6.30 -2.48 -3.08
C THR A 149 -6.94 -3.64 -3.83
N PHE A 150 -7.86 -3.37 -4.77
CA PHE A 150 -8.46 -4.41 -5.61
C PHE A 150 -7.45 -5.04 -6.57
N THR A 151 -6.51 -4.27 -7.11
CA THR A 151 -5.47 -4.79 -8.00
C THR A 151 -4.57 -5.77 -7.26
N VAL A 152 -4.14 -5.43 -6.05
CA VAL A 152 -3.31 -6.30 -5.20
C VAL A 152 -4.07 -7.57 -4.79
N ALA A 153 -5.32 -7.44 -4.37
CA ALA A 153 -6.13 -8.60 -3.99
C ALA A 153 -6.31 -9.58 -5.16
N ARG A 154 -6.49 -9.08 -6.39
CA ARG A 154 -6.63 -9.93 -7.58
C ARG A 154 -5.34 -10.64 -7.98
N SER A 155 -4.19 -10.01 -7.85
CA SER A 155 -2.91 -10.62 -8.22
C SER A 155 -2.62 -11.88 -7.39
N THR A 156 -3.11 -11.93 -6.16
CA THR A 156 -2.94 -13.07 -5.25
C THR A 156 -3.76 -14.28 -5.67
N PHE A 157 -4.90 -14.09 -6.37
CA PHE A 157 -5.76 -15.20 -6.82
C PHE A 157 -5.31 -15.86 -8.14
N VAL A 158 -4.39 -15.26 -8.88
CA VAL A 158 -3.94 -15.77 -10.19
C VAL A 158 -2.75 -16.73 -10.08
N ASP A 159 -2.02 -16.73 -8.96
CA ASP A 159 -0.78 -17.49 -8.79
C ASP A 159 -0.96 -18.90 -8.20
N GLU A 160 -2.17 -19.35 -7.87
CA GLU A 160 -2.41 -20.76 -7.56
C GLU A 160 -2.95 -21.50 -8.79
N PRO A 161 -2.12 -22.31 -9.48
CA PRO A 161 -2.64 -23.23 -10.47
C PRO A 161 -3.49 -24.26 -9.76
N SER A 162 -4.82 -24.14 -9.86
CA SER A 162 -5.74 -25.15 -9.39
C SER A 162 -5.55 -26.40 -10.26
N PRO A 163 -5.15 -27.57 -9.71
CA PRO A 163 -5.09 -28.79 -10.46
C PRO A 163 -6.53 -29.26 -10.70
N PHE A 164 -7.09 -28.92 -11.85
CA PHE A 164 -8.30 -29.59 -12.33
C PHE A 164 -7.90 -30.99 -12.80
N GLU A 165 -8.12 -32.01 -11.99
CA GLU A 165 -8.16 -33.38 -12.46
C GLU A 165 -9.48 -33.62 -13.20
N PHE A 166 -9.40 -33.74 -14.52
CA PHE A 166 -10.50 -34.27 -15.32
C PHE A 166 -10.62 -35.76 -15.04
N THR A 167 -11.51 -36.13 -14.15
CA THR A 167 -11.95 -37.52 -14.07
C THR A 167 -12.88 -37.79 -15.24
N ALA A 168 -12.38 -38.44 -16.26
CA ALA A 168 -13.20 -38.95 -17.36
C ALA A 168 -14.09 -40.07 -16.81
N GLY A 169 -15.36 -39.75 -16.48
CA GLY A 169 -16.39 -40.72 -16.18
C GLY A 169 -16.90 -41.35 -17.49
N PHE A 170 -16.42 -42.53 -17.82
CA PHE A 170 -17.05 -43.39 -18.83
C PHE A 170 -18.36 -43.95 -18.25
N GLY A 171 -19.47 -43.29 -18.55
CA GLY A 171 -20.80 -43.89 -18.38
C GLY A 171 -21.11 -44.72 -19.61
N ALA A 172 -20.97 -46.02 -19.55
CA ALA A 172 -21.53 -46.91 -20.57
C ALA A 172 -23.06 -46.95 -20.39
N LEU A 173 -23.79 -46.46 -21.39
CA LEU A 173 -25.22 -46.72 -21.55
C LEU A 173 -25.37 -48.08 -22.28
N THR A 174 -25.90 -49.04 -21.60
CA THR A 174 -26.56 -50.23 -22.17
C THR A 174 -28.05 -49.99 -22.26
#